data_b5dafe76fc3f4547f701ac77e5f09964
#
_entry.id   b5dafe76fc3f4547f701ac77e5f09964
#
_cell.length_a   1.000
_cell.length_b   1.000
_cell.length_c   1.000
_cell.angle_alpha   90.00
_cell.angle_beta   90.00
_cell.angle_gamma   90.00
#
_symmetry.space_group_name_H-M   'P 1'
#
loop_
_entity.id
_entity.type
_entity.pdbx_description
1 polymer ?
#
loop_
_entity_poly.entity_id
_entity_poly.type
_entity_poly.pdbx_seq_one_letter_code
_entity_poly.pdbx_strand_id
1 'polypeptide(L)'
;MRAIILLVLLFTSLSSWSVELTSVGAAAMGKDLEETRDKAIRDAIRQASLQLGGSIHSSQMLVDGLVTRDQMSLKSNGQFRHVRILKEKISQGILEVKIRVEFIQGGQCEVNQGNGYRKAVAVAGFALQSPKQASLGGLNNIEQRLSGVMANTINGHHRLHAMDSGHVLLFSSVDRAPSSQNNVQRLSNSVELAKELGAQFVVSGVIRDLAMINPNAAEPRAWDAPLDFLGLSRQKRQRNFVLDVYVHDGISGSLMFQNTYATSGIWHYGGHHKTGFATPEFWKSDFGGQVKSLLSKVVGDLNSNLGCQPYMAKIIDTGGNYIRLDTGGSVGMRPGDELTVFRTSTFFDLDQQGLMQLHDTKVKATITQVQPRFAIAKLDKTPSRYAIQREDVVVAW
;
A
#
# COMPACT_ATOMS: atom_id res chain seq x y z
N MET A 1 11.89 -44.60 -45.09
CA MET A 1 11.24 -44.68 -43.76
C MET A 1 11.33 -43.29 -43.15
N ARG A 2 10.24 -42.53 -43.17
CA ARG A 2 10.15 -41.16 -42.60
C ARG A 2 9.60 -41.26 -41.18
N ALA A 3 10.39 -40.91 -40.17
CA ALA A 3 9.98 -40.81 -38.80
C ALA A 3 9.32 -39.45 -38.58
N ILE A 4 8.03 -39.43 -38.27
CA ILE A 4 7.25 -38.27 -37.87
C ILE A 4 7.42 -38.12 -36.36
N ILE A 5 8.15 -37.08 -35.92
CA ILE A 5 8.24 -36.68 -34.51
C ILE A 5 7.01 -35.80 -34.20
N LEU A 6 6.10 -36.35 -33.43
CA LEU A 6 4.92 -35.68 -32.92
C LEU A 6 5.34 -34.85 -31.69
N LEU A 7 5.49 -33.52 -31.85
CA LEU A 7 5.79 -32.59 -30.75
C LEU A 7 4.49 -32.29 -30.04
N VAL A 8 4.24 -32.96 -28.91
CA VAL A 8 3.11 -32.65 -27.98
C VAL A 8 3.48 -31.41 -27.20
N LEU A 9 2.94 -30.28 -27.62
CA LEU A 9 2.93 -29.03 -26.84
C LEU A 9 1.99 -29.20 -25.64
N LEU A 10 2.54 -29.48 -24.47
CA LEU A 10 1.84 -29.37 -23.19
C LEU A 10 1.58 -27.88 -22.91
N PHE A 11 0.38 -27.42 -23.21
CA PHE A 11 -0.14 -26.17 -22.66
C PHE A 11 -0.39 -26.39 -21.15
N THR A 12 0.57 -26.04 -20.31
CA THR A 12 0.33 -25.86 -18.88
C THR A 12 -0.44 -24.56 -18.70
N SER A 13 -1.76 -24.66 -18.64
CA SER A 13 -2.63 -23.58 -18.16
C SER A 13 -2.24 -23.28 -16.70
N LEU A 14 -1.62 -22.16 -16.46
CA LEU A 14 -1.42 -21.58 -15.12
C LEU A 14 -2.80 -21.24 -14.55
N SER A 15 -3.40 -22.19 -13.87
CA SER A 15 -4.62 -21.96 -13.10
C SER A 15 -4.27 -21.02 -11.95
N SER A 16 -4.74 -19.77 -11.98
CA SER A 16 -4.75 -18.89 -10.81
C SER A 16 -5.63 -19.58 -9.75
N TRP A 17 -5.04 -19.96 -8.64
CA TRP A 17 -5.74 -20.57 -7.53
C TRP A 17 -6.50 -19.49 -6.79
N SER A 18 -7.79 -19.37 -7.01
CA SER A 18 -8.70 -18.66 -6.13
C SER A 18 -9.11 -19.59 -4.99
N VAL A 19 -9.02 -19.11 -3.76
CA VAL A 19 -9.51 -19.85 -2.59
C VAL A 19 -10.93 -19.37 -2.31
N GLU A 20 -11.91 -20.24 -2.50
CA GLU A 20 -13.27 -19.98 -2.08
C GLU A 20 -13.46 -20.32 -0.61
N LEU A 21 -13.93 -19.36 0.18
CA LEU A 21 -14.28 -19.54 1.58
C LEU A 21 -15.77 -19.27 1.80
N THR A 22 -16.35 -20.06 2.69
CA THR A 22 -17.72 -19.84 3.14
C THR A 22 -17.70 -19.44 4.60
N SER A 23 -18.38 -18.35 4.93
CA SER A 23 -18.51 -17.88 6.31
C SER A 23 -19.94 -17.49 6.64
N VAL A 24 -20.24 -17.39 7.92
CA VAL A 24 -21.55 -16.96 8.44
C VAL A 24 -21.32 -15.77 9.33
N GLY A 25 -22.05 -14.70 9.08
CA GLY A 25 -22.08 -13.52 9.96
C GLY A 25 -23.46 -13.32 10.53
N ALA A 26 -23.54 -12.65 11.66
CA ALA A 26 -24.77 -12.42 12.38
C ALA A 26 -24.91 -10.94 12.81
N ALA A 27 -26.14 -10.44 12.80
CA ALA A 27 -26.46 -9.12 13.34
C ALA A 27 -27.83 -9.17 14.06
N ALA A 28 -27.93 -8.43 15.18
CA ALA A 28 -29.22 -8.26 15.85
C ALA A 28 -30.17 -7.46 14.96
N MET A 29 -31.43 -7.88 14.90
CA MET A 29 -32.48 -7.20 14.13
C MET A 29 -32.66 -5.77 14.61
N GLY A 30 -32.41 -4.82 13.74
CA GLY A 30 -32.69 -3.39 13.94
C GLY A 30 -34.04 -2.96 13.34
N LYS A 31 -34.29 -1.67 13.34
CA LYS A 31 -35.50 -1.09 12.73
C LYS A 31 -35.50 -1.19 11.21
N ASP A 32 -34.32 -1.22 10.60
CA ASP A 32 -34.10 -1.35 9.16
C ASP A 32 -33.45 -2.70 8.86
N LEU A 33 -34.11 -3.49 8.00
CA LEU A 33 -33.65 -4.80 7.58
C LEU A 33 -32.40 -4.71 6.69
N GLU A 34 -32.32 -3.71 5.83
CA GLU A 34 -31.16 -3.51 4.94
C GLU A 34 -29.91 -3.16 5.76
N GLU A 35 -30.03 -2.28 6.76
CA GLU A 35 -28.92 -1.95 7.67
C GLU A 35 -28.48 -3.18 8.47
N THR A 36 -29.44 -3.98 8.94
CA THR A 36 -29.14 -5.22 9.67
C THR A 36 -28.44 -6.24 8.80
N ARG A 37 -28.86 -6.36 7.54
CA ARG A 37 -28.25 -7.24 6.53
C ARG A 37 -26.81 -6.83 6.26
N ASP A 38 -26.54 -5.55 6.09
CA ASP A 38 -25.20 -5.03 5.87
C ASP A 38 -24.27 -5.31 7.05
N LYS A 39 -24.77 -5.22 8.29
CA LYS A 39 -24.02 -5.58 9.50
C LYS A 39 -23.68 -7.07 9.51
N ALA A 40 -24.63 -7.93 9.20
CA ALA A 40 -24.42 -9.38 9.15
C ALA A 40 -23.41 -9.78 8.05
N ILE A 41 -23.49 -9.15 6.87
CA ILE A 41 -22.53 -9.38 5.78
C ILE A 41 -21.11 -8.94 6.19
N ARG A 42 -20.96 -7.77 6.82
CA ARG A 42 -19.67 -7.30 7.32
C ARG A 42 -19.07 -8.26 8.35
N ASP A 43 -19.89 -8.77 9.26
CA ASP A 43 -19.44 -9.78 10.21
C ASP A 43 -19.00 -11.08 9.52
N ALA A 44 -19.75 -11.55 8.53
CA ALA A 44 -19.38 -12.71 7.73
C ALA A 44 -18.04 -12.55 7.01
N ILE A 45 -17.80 -11.38 6.41
CA ILE A 45 -16.52 -11.07 5.75
C ILE A 45 -15.37 -11.05 6.77
N ARG A 46 -15.59 -10.46 7.95
CA ARG A 46 -14.61 -10.48 9.04
C ARG A 46 -14.27 -11.91 9.45
N GLN A 47 -15.27 -12.78 9.61
CA GLN A 47 -15.06 -14.20 9.94
C GLN A 47 -14.26 -14.93 8.85
N ALA A 48 -14.57 -14.69 7.57
CA ALA A 48 -13.83 -15.26 6.44
C ALA A 48 -12.36 -14.83 6.47
N SER A 49 -12.08 -13.56 6.75
CA SER A 49 -10.72 -13.02 6.82
C SER A 49 -9.91 -13.63 7.96
N LEU A 50 -10.54 -13.83 9.13
CA LEU A 50 -9.89 -14.48 10.27
C LEU A 50 -9.51 -15.93 9.98
N GLN A 51 -10.33 -16.66 9.22
CA GLN A 51 -10.03 -18.04 8.80
C GLN A 51 -8.78 -18.13 7.92
N LEU A 52 -8.43 -17.08 7.19
CA LEU A 52 -7.22 -17.02 6.36
C LEU A 52 -5.95 -16.62 7.12
N GLY A 53 -6.04 -16.38 8.42
CA GLY A 53 -4.89 -15.97 9.23
C GLY A 53 -4.39 -14.55 8.94
N GLY A 54 -5.19 -13.77 8.21
CA GLY A 54 -4.91 -12.37 7.90
C GLY A 54 -5.34 -11.46 9.05
N SER A 55 -4.43 -10.66 9.59
CA SER A 55 -4.81 -9.50 10.40
C SER A 55 -5.58 -8.54 9.50
N ILE A 56 -6.87 -8.36 9.79
CA ILE A 56 -7.65 -7.30 9.17
C ILE A 56 -7.13 -5.99 9.76
N HIS A 57 -6.20 -5.36 9.10
CA HIS A 57 -6.10 -3.92 9.21
C HIS A 57 -7.27 -3.38 8.36
N SER A 58 -8.39 -3.19 9.02
CA SER A 58 -9.54 -2.55 8.41
C SER A 58 -9.14 -1.12 8.07
N SER A 59 -8.72 -0.89 6.85
CA SER A 59 -8.89 0.42 6.26
C SER A 59 -10.40 0.64 6.25
N GLN A 60 -10.87 1.50 7.14
CA GLN A 60 -12.29 1.86 7.25
C GLN A 60 -12.70 2.76 6.08
N MET A 61 -12.41 2.32 4.88
CA MET A 61 -12.95 2.89 3.68
C MET A 61 -14.21 2.09 3.32
N LEU A 62 -15.25 2.34 4.07
CA LEU A 62 -16.61 1.90 3.72
C LEU A 62 -17.04 2.75 2.52
N VAL A 63 -16.94 2.17 1.34
CA VAL A 63 -17.65 2.68 0.17
C VAL A 63 -19.11 2.28 0.34
N ASP A 64 -19.93 3.22 0.79
CA ASP A 64 -21.38 3.05 0.87
C ASP A 64 -21.94 2.85 -0.54
N GLY A 65 -22.67 1.74 -0.74
CA GLY A 65 -23.66 1.70 -1.80
C GLY A 65 -23.40 0.90 -3.04
N LEU A 66 -22.70 -0.24 -3.01
CA LEU A 66 -22.78 -1.22 -4.10
C LEU A 66 -23.31 -2.57 -3.61
N VAL A 67 -24.53 -2.54 -3.02
CA VAL A 67 -25.35 -3.73 -2.84
C VAL A 67 -26.44 -3.71 -3.93
N THR A 68 -26.12 -4.17 -5.11
CA THR A 68 -27.14 -4.66 -6.03
C THR A 68 -27.49 -6.09 -5.61
N ARG A 69 -28.78 -6.41 -5.59
CA ARG A 69 -29.40 -7.62 -5.01
C ARG A 69 -28.76 -8.98 -5.31
N ASP A 70 -27.90 -9.10 -6.31
CA ASP A 70 -27.36 -10.40 -6.76
C ASP A 70 -25.82 -10.49 -6.83
N GLN A 71 -25.07 -9.39 -6.78
CA GLN A 71 -23.60 -9.44 -6.84
C GLN A 71 -22.99 -8.28 -6.05
N MET A 72 -22.46 -8.59 -4.90
CA MET A 72 -21.67 -7.67 -4.09
C MET A 72 -20.19 -7.80 -4.48
N SER A 73 -19.64 -6.83 -5.22
CA SER A 73 -18.20 -6.75 -5.40
C SER A 73 -17.63 -5.80 -4.35
N LEU A 74 -17.18 -6.35 -3.23
CA LEU A 74 -16.43 -5.62 -2.22
C LEU A 74 -14.98 -5.47 -2.72
N LYS A 75 -14.66 -4.30 -3.24
CA LYS A 75 -13.30 -3.92 -3.59
C LYS A 75 -12.59 -3.34 -2.36
N SER A 76 -12.45 -4.13 -1.31
CA SER A 76 -11.60 -3.77 -0.19
C SER A 76 -10.30 -4.56 -0.25
N ASN A 77 -9.18 -3.85 -0.28
CA ASN A 77 -7.80 -4.35 -0.11
C ASN A 77 -7.32 -5.52 -0.98
N GLY A 78 -7.80 -5.68 -2.23
CA GLY A 78 -7.23 -6.64 -3.17
C GLY A 78 -7.34 -8.12 -2.78
N GLN A 79 -7.94 -8.44 -1.64
CA GLN A 79 -8.06 -9.81 -1.13
C GLN A 79 -9.39 -10.46 -1.48
N PHE A 80 -10.45 -9.69 -1.71
CA PHE A 80 -11.78 -10.22 -2.01
C PHE A 80 -12.23 -9.83 -3.41
N ARG A 81 -12.57 -10.79 -4.24
CA ARG A 81 -13.03 -10.55 -5.61
C ARG A 81 -14.54 -10.52 -5.72
N HIS A 82 -15.21 -11.52 -5.13
CA HIS A 82 -16.66 -11.65 -5.17
C HIS A 82 -17.17 -12.10 -3.81
N VAL A 83 -18.24 -11.47 -3.34
CA VAL A 83 -19.01 -11.93 -2.19
C VAL A 83 -20.40 -12.29 -2.70
N ARG A 84 -20.78 -13.55 -2.53
CA ARG A 84 -22.11 -14.05 -2.92
C ARG A 84 -22.86 -14.49 -1.68
N ILE A 85 -24.04 -13.97 -1.46
CA ILE A 85 -24.95 -14.43 -0.41
C ILE A 85 -25.51 -15.79 -0.82
N LEU A 86 -25.31 -16.80 0.01
CA LEU A 86 -25.79 -18.16 -0.21
C LEU A 86 -27.13 -18.40 0.49
N LYS A 87 -27.30 -17.86 1.71
CA LYS A 87 -28.48 -18.09 2.52
C LYS A 87 -28.64 -17.02 3.58
N GLU A 88 -29.85 -16.63 3.85
CA GLU A 88 -30.24 -15.76 4.96
C GLU A 88 -31.25 -16.49 5.84
N LYS A 89 -31.14 -16.33 7.14
CA LYS A 89 -32.04 -16.91 8.13
C LYS A 89 -32.24 -15.93 9.28
N ILE A 90 -33.49 -15.69 9.62
CA ILE A 90 -33.84 -14.91 10.81
C ILE A 90 -34.26 -15.90 11.90
N SER A 91 -33.64 -15.85 13.05
CA SER A 91 -33.97 -16.69 14.21
C SER A 91 -33.74 -15.89 15.49
N GLN A 92 -34.72 -15.89 16.37
CA GLN A 92 -34.67 -15.25 17.70
C GLN A 92 -34.20 -13.77 17.68
N GLY A 93 -34.64 -13.01 16.66
CA GLY A 93 -34.24 -11.60 16.53
C GLY A 93 -32.81 -11.37 16.02
N ILE A 94 -32.17 -12.40 15.47
CA ILE A 94 -30.85 -12.32 14.84
C ILE A 94 -30.98 -12.69 13.37
N LEU A 95 -30.41 -11.88 12.50
CA LEU A 95 -30.23 -12.18 11.09
C LEU A 95 -28.85 -12.84 10.89
N GLU A 96 -28.86 -14.08 10.45
CA GLU A 96 -27.66 -14.81 10.02
C GLU A 96 -27.55 -14.78 8.50
N VAL A 97 -26.40 -14.39 7.98
CA VAL A 97 -26.12 -14.37 6.54
C VAL A 97 -24.93 -15.27 6.25
N LYS A 98 -25.15 -16.30 5.44
CA LYS A 98 -24.10 -17.17 4.92
C LYS A 98 -23.61 -16.64 3.59
N ILE A 99 -22.32 -16.34 3.52
CA ILE A 99 -21.68 -15.84 2.29
C ILE A 99 -20.63 -16.82 1.77
N ARG A 100 -20.40 -16.76 0.46
CA ARG A 100 -19.21 -17.32 -0.19
C ARG A 100 -18.34 -16.17 -0.64
N VAL A 101 -17.07 -16.24 -0.28
CA VAL A 101 -16.07 -15.21 -0.61
C VAL A 101 -14.96 -15.85 -1.42
N GLU A 102 -14.65 -15.27 -2.56
CA GLU A 102 -13.52 -15.65 -3.40
C GLU A 102 -12.32 -14.80 -3.04
N PHE A 103 -11.25 -15.47 -2.57
CA PHE A 103 -9.97 -14.84 -2.27
C PHE A 103 -9.01 -15.02 -3.43
N ILE A 104 -8.30 -13.96 -3.74
CA ILE A 104 -7.14 -14.03 -4.63
C ILE A 104 -5.90 -14.16 -3.77
N GLN A 105 -5.31 -15.34 -3.72
CA GLN A 105 -4.00 -15.54 -3.12
C GLN A 105 -2.94 -14.93 -4.03
N GLY A 106 -2.28 -13.86 -3.54
CA GLY A 106 -1.16 -13.23 -4.22
C GLY A 106 -1.55 -12.25 -5.31
N GLY A 107 -1.95 -11.09 -4.94
CA GLY A 107 -1.70 -9.76 -5.49
C GLY A 107 -1.59 -9.52 -7.01
N GLN A 108 -2.15 -10.36 -7.87
CA GLN A 108 -2.28 -9.99 -9.29
C GLN A 108 -3.69 -9.48 -9.53
N CYS A 109 -3.84 -8.15 -9.51
CA CYS A 109 -4.99 -7.55 -10.13
C CYS A 109 -5.01 -7.98 -11.60
N GLU A 110 -6.15 -8.39 -12.11
CA GLU A 110 -6.30 -8.56 -13.55
C GLU A 110 -5.90 -7.25 -14.25
N VAL A 111 -5.01 -7.37 -15.21
CA VAL A 111 -4.38 -6.26 -15.94
C VAL A 111 -5.43 -5.33 -16.60
N ASN A 112 -6.68 -5.74 -16.68
CA ASN A 112 -7.78 -5.05 -17.38
C ASN A 112 -8.81 -4.37 -16.46
N GLN A 113 -8.64 -4.36 -15.13
CA GLN A 113 -9.62 -3.75 -14.21
C GLN A 113 -9.14 -2.43 -13.60
N GLY A 114 -8.69 -1.51 -14.37
CA GLY A 114 -8.40 -0.15 -13.95
C GLY A 114 -8.09 0.66 -15.20
N ASN A 115 -8.47 1.93 -15.23
CA ASN A 115 -8.22 2.83 -16.34
C ASN A 115 -6.73 3.09 -16.63
N GLY A 116 -5.83 2.22 -16.14
CA GLY A 116 -4.38 2.32 -16.38
C GLY A 116 -3.70 3.49 -15.65
N TYR A 117 -4.40 4.17 -14.74
CA TYR A 117 -3.82 5.29 -14.00
C TYR A 117 -2.74 4.83 -13.02
N ARG A 118 -1.63 5.56 -13.00
CA ARG A 118 -0.57 5.37 -12.03
C ARG A 118 -0.96 6.06 -10.72
N LYS A 119 -0.98 5.30 -9.61
CA LYS A 119 -1.28 5.88 -8.30
C LYS A 119 -0.05 6.65 -7.82
N ALA A 120 -0.27 7.89 -7.42
CA ALA A 120 0.78 8.75 -6.88
C ALA A 120 1.15 8.32 -5.46
N VAL A 121 2.45 8.15 -5.20
CA VAL A 121 2.99 7.68 -3.91
C VAL A 121 4.06 8.66 -3.45
N ALA A 122 3.88 9.28 -2.29
CA ALA A 122 4.93 10.04 -1.63
C ALA A 122 5.79 9.09 -0.79
N VAL A 123 7.10 9.09 -1.00
CA VAL A 123 8.04 8.30 -0.19
C VAL A 123 8.76 9.23 0.77
N ALA A 124 8.34 9.22 2.03
CA ALA A 124 8.92 10.00 3.11
C ALA A 124 10.26 9.43 3.59
N GLY A 125 10.97 10.14 4.45
CA GLY A 125 12.21 9.69 5.06
C GLY A 125 12.00 8.50 6.00
N PHE A 126 13.05 7.71 6.19
CA PHE A 126 13.05 6.52 7.03
C PHE A 126 13.84 6.81 8.30
N ALA A 127 13.14 6.90 9.43
CA ALA A 127 13.79 7.16 10.72
C ALA A 127 14.75 6.02 11.09
N LEU A 128 15.92 6.36 11.65
CA LEU A 128 16.91 5.39 12.07
C LEU A 128 16.83 5.18 13.58
N GLN A 129 16.55 3.95 14.02
CA GLN A 129 16.41 3.62 15.44
C GLN A 129 17.71 3.83 16.23
N SER A 130 18.84 3.52 15.63
CA SER A 130 20.16 3.64 16.26
C SER A 130 21.13 4.39 15.35
N PRO A 131 21.16 5.75 15.39
CA PRO A 131 22.01 6.57 14.49
C PRO A 131 23.49 6.21 14.53
N LYS A 132 24.00 5.77 15.69
CA LYS A 132 25.40 5.33 15.84
C LYS A 132 25.79 4.17 14.91
N GLN A 133 24.83 3.30 14.54
CA GLN A 133 25.11 2.19 13.65
C GLN A 133 25.40 2.64 12.21
N ALA A 134 24.93 3.82 11.81
CA ALA A 134 25.18 4.38 10.48
C ALA A 134 26.58 4.99 10.34
N SER A 135 27.30 5.26 11.44
CA SER A 135 28.65 5.83 11.39
C SER A 135 29.63 4.91 10.69
N LEU A 136 29.48 3.59 10.88
CA LEU A 136 30.27 2.59 10.17
C LEU A 136 29.94 2.65 8.66
N GLY A 137 30.95 2.93 7.85
CA GLY A 137 30.82 3.09 6.41
C GLY A 137 30.26 4.45 5.97
N GLY A 138 30.03 5.40 6.90
CA GLY A 138 29.56 6.75 6.57
C GLY A 138 28.11 6.76 6.03
N LEU A 139 27.23 5.91 6.54
CA LEU A 139 25.84 5.78 6.08
C LEU A 139 24.88 6.79 6.74
N ASN A 140 25.40 7.86 7.35
CA ASN A 140 24.61 8.79 8.18
C ASN A 140 23.45 9.49 7.45
N ASN A 141 23.46 9.52 6.12
CA ASN A 141 22.40 10.11 5.31
C ASN A 141 21.38 9.10 4.78
N ILE A 142 21.41 7.87 5.30
CA ILE A 142 20.53 6.78 4.85
C ILE A 142 19.04 7.12 5.04
N GLU A 143 18.70 7.85 6.12
CA GLU A 143 17.31 8.24 6.45
C GLU A 143 16.64 9.01 5.30
N GLN A 144 17.37 9.89 4.65
CA GLN A 144 16.87 10.69 3.52
C GLN A 144 17.09 10.01 2.17
N ARG A 145 18.26 9.37 1.99
CA ARG A 145 18.62 8.78 0.68
C ARG A 145 17.87 7.50 0.36
N LEU A 146 17.39 6.76 1.37
CA LEU A 146 16.64 5.54 1.16
C LEU A 146 15.30 5.82 0.44
N SER A 147 14.65 6.94 0.74
CA SER A 147 13.41 7.34 0.06
C SER A 147 13.62 7.55 -1.44
N GLY A 148 14.70 8.23 -1.83
CA GLY A 148 15.04 8.44 -3.25
C GLY A 148 15.34 7.11 -3.97
N VAL A 149 16.07 6.20 -3.32
CA VAL A 149 16.31 4.85 -3.87
C VAL A 149 14.99 4.09 -4.06
N MET A 150 14.10 4.12 -3.06
CA MET A 150 12.80 3.46 -3.15
C MET A 150 11.91 4.10 -4.21
N ALA A 151 11.83 5.44 -4.26
CA ALA A 151 11.04 6.15 -5.27
C ALA A 151 11.50 5.80 -6.70
N ASN A 152 12.82 5.79 -6.94
CA ASN A 152 13.38 5.38 -8.22
C ASN A 152 13.05 3.92 -8.57
N THR A 153 13.11 3.01 -7.59
CA THR A 153 12.78 1.60 -7.80
C THR A 153 11.29 1.42 -8.09
N ILE A 154 10.40 2.11 -7.34
CA ILE A 154 8.95 2.11 -7.58
C ILE A 154 8.62 2.64 -8.98
N ASN A 155 9.29 3.71 -9.42
CA ASN A 155 9.06 4.31 -10.75
C ASN A 155 9.47 3.39 -11.91
N GLY A 156 10.27 2.35 -11.66
CA GLY A 156 10.52 1.26 -12.60
C GLY A 156 9.28 0.38 -12.88
N HIS A 157 8.22 0.48 -12.08
CA HIS A 157 6.97 -0.26 -12.24
C HIS A 157 5.87 0.64 -12.81
N HIS A 158 4.98 0.06 -13.64
CA HIS A 158 4.00 0.85 -14.42
C HIS A 158 2.77 1.31 -13.63
N ARG A 159 2.49 0.75 -12.46
CA ARG A 159 1.24 0.99 -11.70
C ARG A 159 1.33 2.14 -10.71
N LEU A 160 2.53 2.48 -10.28
CA LEU A 160 2.78 3.50 -9.27
C LEU A 160 3.64 4.63 -9.85
N HIS A 161 3.48 5.82 -9.30
CA HIS A 161 4.32 6.99 -9.56
C HIS A 161 4.80 7.54 -8.23
N ALA A 162 6.05 7.33 -7.91
CA ALA A 162 6.63 7.71 -6.63
C ALA A 162 7.35 9.05 -6.71
N MET A 163 7.16 9.86 -5.69
CA MET A 163 7.82 11.14 -5.45
C MET A 163 8.70 11.01 -4.22
N ASP A 164 9.96 11.44 -4.32
CA ASP A 164 10.90 11.45 -3.21
C ASP A 164 10.62 12.62 -2.27
N SER A 165 10.34 12.33 -1.02
CA SER A 165 10.11 13.27 0.07
C SER A 165 10.96 12.93 1.29
N GLY A 166 12.18 12.43 1.07
CA GLY A 166 13.10 11.98 2.12
C GLY A 166 13.51 13.04 3.14
N HIS A 167 13.27 14.30 2.84
CA HIS A 167 13.47 15.41 3.78
C HIS A 167 12.37 15.51 4.85
N VAL A 168 11.23 14.83 4.66
CA VAL A 168 10.10 14.78 5.59
C VAL A 168 10.15 13.50 6.40
N LEU A 169 10.37 13.60 7.70
CA LEU A 169 10.21 12.49 8.64
C LEU A 169 8.83 12.55 9.26
N LEU A 170 8.00 11.54 9.02
CA LEU A 170 6.62 11.51 9.52
C LEU A 170 6.54 11.24 11.02
N PHE A 171 7.55 10.59 11.58
CA PHE A 171 7.62 10.28 13.00
C PHE A 171 8.69 11.12 13.67
N SER A 172 8.32 11.92 14.66
CA SER A 172 9.26 12.73 15.45
C SER A 172 10.19 11.88 16.33
N SER A 173 9.79 10.63 16.60
CA SER A 173 10.62 9.62 17.28
C SER A 173 10.22 8.22 16.78
N VAL A 174 11.16 7.29 16.84
CA VAL A 174 10.93 5.88 16.42
C VAL A 174 9.83 5.22 17.25
N ASP A 175 9.66 5.62 18.52
CA ASP A 175 8.64 5.10 19.41
C ASP A 175 7.21 5.48 18.99
N ARG A 176 7.07 6.52 18.15
CA ARG A 176 5.79 6.94 17.58
C ARG A 176 5.47 6.29 16.23
N ALA A 177 6.41 5.51 15.70
CA ALA A 177 6.15 4.73 14.49
C ALA A 177 5.08 3.67 14.78
N PRO A 178 4.18 3.37 13.84
CA PRO A 178 3.19 2.33 14.02
C PRO A 178 3.86 1.01 14.41
N SER A 179 3.34 0.34 15.44
CA SER A 179 3.75 -1.00 15.82
C SER A 179 2.52 -1.88 15.94
N SER A 180 2.71 -3.21 15.90
CA SER A 180 1.62 -4.16 16.11
C SER A 180 0.93 -4.03 17.47
N GLN A 181 1.54 -3.31 18.41
CA GLN A 181 1.02 -3.09 19.77
C GLN A 181 0.37 -1.72 19.95
N ASN A 182 0.61 -0.76 19.08
CA ASN A 182 0.05 0.59 19.16
C ASN A 182 -1.14 0.74 18.21
N ASN A 183 -2.33 0.99 18.78
CA ASN A 183 -3.56 1.29 18.03
C ASN A 183 -3.55 2.64 17.31
N VAL A 184 -2.44 3.37 17.28
CA VAL A 184 -2.33 4.63 16.54
C VAL A 184 -2.22 4.34 15.05
N GLN A 185 -3.35 4.03 14.43
CA GLN A 185 -3.42 3.65 13.01
C GLN A 185 -3.58 4.85 12.07
N ARG A 186 -3.64 6.07 12.61
CA ARG A 186 -3.84 7.28 11.81
C ARG A 186 -2.72 8.28 12.04
N LEU A 187 -2.20 8.83 10.93
CA LEU A 187 -1.12 9.80 10.95
C LEU A 187 -1.51 11.06 10.17
N SER A 188 -1.80 12.16 10.88
CA SER A 188 -2.21 13.44 10.26
C SER A 188 -1.13 14.03 9.36
N ASN A 189 0.14 13.90 9.74
CA ASN A 189 1.27 14.38 8.92
C ASN A 189 1.36 13.69 7.55
N SER A 190 0.87 12.44 7.44
CA SER A 190 0.82 11.75 6.15
C SER A 190 -0.23 12.36 5.23
N VAL A 191 -1.36 12.81 5.78
CA VAL A 191 -2.42 13.48 5.00
C VAL A 191 -1.93 14.83 4.49
N GLU A 192 -1.19 15.58 5.31
CA GLU A 192 -0.63 16.88 4.92
C GLU A 192 0.39 16.72 3.79
N LEU A 193 1.34 15.79 3.94
CA LEU A 193 2.32 15.47 2.89
C LEU A 193 1.64 14.99 1.60
N ALA A 194 0.63 14.12 1.71
CA ALA A 194 -0.12 13.64 0.56
C ALA A 194 -0.84 14.78 -0.16
N LYS A 195 -1.43 15.71 0.58
CA LYS A 195 -2.12 16.88 0.04
C LYS A 195 -1.16 17.82 -0.70
N GLU A 196 0.01 18.07 -0.13
CA GLU A 196 1.04 18.93 -0.75
C GLU A 196 1.53 18.36 -2.09
N LEU A 197 1.72 17.05 -2.16
CA LEU A 197 2.28 16.37 -3.32
C LEU A 197 1.22 15.81 -4.29
N GLY A 198 -0.07 15.87 -3.96
CA GLY A 198 -1.12 15.20 -4.74
C GLY A 198 -0.95 13.67 -4.72
N ALA A 199 -0.46 13.10 -3.61
CA ALA A 199 -0.21 11.68 -3.49
C ALA A 199 -1.44 10.95 -2.94
N GLN A 200 -1.75 9.79 -3.52
CA GLN A 200 -2.80 8.91 -3.01
C GLN A 200 -2.30 8.09 -1.80
N PHE A 201 -1.04 7.73 -1.79
CA PHE A 201 -0.44 6.95 -0.70
C PHE A 201 0.84 7.60 -0.19
N VAL A 202 1.13 7.38 1.08
CA VAL A 202 2.38 7.82 1.70
C VAL A 202 3.11 6.61 2.26
N VAL A 203 4.31 6.37 1.77
CA VAL A 203 5.23 5.34 2.23
C VAL A 203 6.22 5.96 3.19
N SER A 204 6.39 5.36 4.35
CA SER A 204 7.38 5.74 5.36
C SER A 204 7.95 4.49 6.03
N GLY A 205 8.91 4.65 6.91
CA GLY A 205 9.42 3.50 7.63
C GLY A 205 10.44 3.81 8.71
N VAL A 206 10.96 2.75 9.31
CA VAL A 206 11.99 2.80 10.33
C VAL A 206 13.07 1.77 10.00
N ILE A 207 14.31 2.23 9.97
CA ILE A 207 15.47 1.35 9.90
C ILE A 207 15.75 0.89 11.33
N ARG A 208 15.39 -0.36 11.63
CA ARG A 208 15.47 -0.93 12.98
C ARG A 208 16.87 -1.36 13.35
N ASP A 209 17.61 -1.92 12.40
CA ASP A 209 18.96 -2.42 12.66
C ASP A 209 19.88 -2.23 11.45
N LEU A 210 21.08 -1.72 11.72
CA LEU A 210 22.21 -1.57 10.81
C LEU A 210 23.52 -2.09 11.45
N ALA A 211 23.41 -2.81 12.56
CA ALA A 211 24.58 -3.23 13.33
C ALA A 211 25.38 -4.33 12.64
N MET A 212 26.66 -4.33 12.94
CA MET A 212 27.47 -5.55 12.76
C MET A 212 27.06 -6.59 13.81
N ILE A 213 26.89 -7.85 13.42
CA ILE A 213 26.65 -8.95 14.37
C ILE A 213 27.79 -9.05 15.39
N ASN A 214 29.01 -8.82 14.94
CA ASN A 214 30.16 -8.67 15.82
C ASN A 214 30.76 -7.25 15.65
N PRO A 215 30.55 -6.32 16.59
CA PRO A 215 31.06 -4.95 16.50
C PRO A 215 32.59 -4.88 16.38
N ASN A 216 33.31 -5.82 16.98
CA ASN A 216 34.78 -5.86 16.95
C ASN A 216 35.34 -6.33 15.61
N ALA A 217 34.52 -6.90 14.74
CA ALA A 217 34.96 -7.39 13.42
C ALA A 217 35.22 -6.25 12.42
N ALA A 218 34.77 -5.01 12.71
CA ALA A 218 35.05 -3.82 11.88
C ALA A 218 36.52 -3.34 12.01
N GLU A 219 37.20 -3.72 13.10
CA GLU A 219 38.62 -3.42 13.34
C GLU A 219 39.42 -4.72 13.31
N PRO A 220 39.96 -5.14 12.15
CA PRO A 220 40.76 -6.37 12.09
C PRO A 220 42.00 -6.21 12.95
N ARG A 221 42.09 -7.02 14.00
CA ARG A 221 43.33 -7.13 14.79
C ARG A 221 44.33 -7.91 13.97
N ALA A 222 45.63 -7.58 14.13
CA ALA A 222 46.72 -8.25 13.39
C ALA A 222 46.72 -9.79 13.50
N TRP A 223 46.04 -10.36 14.49
CA TRP A 223 45.92 -11.82 14.76
C TRP A 223 44.77 -12.46 13.93
N ASP A 224 43.89 -11.70 13.29
CA ASP A 224 42.73 -12.26 12.57
C ASP A 224 43.07 -12.64 11.12
N ALA A 225 44.22 -12.22 10.62
CA ALA A 225 44.69 -12.48 9.25
C ALA A 225 44.79 -13.99 8.90
N PRO A 226 45.22 -14.90 9.81
CA PRO A 226 45.23 -16.34 9.51
C PRO A 226 43.82 -16.97 9.46
N LEU A 227 42.85 -16.39 10.19
CA LEU A 227 41.47 -16.89 10.24
C LEU A 227 40.65 -16.45 9.02
N ASP A 228 40.99 -15.31 8.41
CA ASP A 228 40.42 -14.84 7.15
C ASP A 228 40.76 -15.80 6.00
N PHE A 229 41.97 -16.36 5.99
CA PHE A 229 42.41 -17.32 4.99
C PHE A 229 41.62 -18.66 5.08
N LEU A 230 41.14 -19.02 6.25
CA LEU A 230 40.38 -20.26 6.49
C LEU A 230 38.86 -20.06 6.30
N GLY A 231 38.39 -18.88 5.89
CA GLY A 231 36.98 -18.59 5.65
C GLY A 231 36.12 -18.49 6.93
N LEU A 232 36.72 -18.64 8.12
CA LEU A 232 36.05 -18.64 9.41
C LEU A 232 35.65 -17.24 9.88
N SER A 233 36.26 -16.18 9.31
CA SER A 233 35.95 -14.79 9.67
C SER A 233 34.75 -14.22 8.90
N ARG A 234 34.26 -14.88 7.82
CA ARG A 234 33.11 -14.41 7.04
C ARG A 234 31.86 -14.17 7.89
N GLN A 235 31.54 -15.10 8.81
CA GLN A 235 30.39 -14.94 9.72
C GLN A 235 30.55 -13.78 10.71
N LYS A 236 31.79 -13.41 11.06
CA LYS A 236 32.09 -12.32 12.01
C LYS A 236 31.86 -10.93 11.42
N ARG A 237 31.87 -10.78 10.09
CA ARG A 237 31.70 -9.51 9.37
C ARG A 237 30.30 -9.29 8.80
N GLN A 238 29.33 -10.06 9.25
CA GLN A 238 27.94 -9.85 8.83
C GLN A 238 27.37 -8.58 9.44
N ARG A 239 26.70 -7.79 8.60
CA ARG A 239 25.97 -6.59 8.94
C ARG A 239 24.50 -6.79 8.67
N ASN A 240 23.66 -6.44 9.63
CA ASN A 240 22.23 -6.52 9.50
C ASN A 240 21.66 -5.31 8.78
N PHE A 241 20.52 -5.51 8.11
CA PHE A 241 19.64 -4.46 7.63
C PHE A 241 18.19 -4.89 7.91
N VAL A 242 17.53 -4.22 8.85
CA VAL A 242 16.14 -4.46 9.21
C VAL A 242 15.34 -3.20 8.99
N LEU A 243 14.29 -3.30 8.20
CA LEU A 243 13.48 -2.19 7.74
C LEU A 243 11.99 -2.47 7.98
N ASP A 244 11.35 -1.63 8.80
CA ASP A 244 9.90 -1.55 8.85
C ASP A 244 9.41 -0.58 7.78
N VAL A 245 8.37 -0.98 7.05
CA VAL A 245 7.72 -0.16 6.02
C VAL A 245 6.25 0.00 6.38
N TYR A 246 5.78 1.23 6.33
CA TYR A 246 4.40 1.62 6.58
C TYR A 246 3.83 2.33 5.36
N VAL A 247 2.58 2.05 5.02
CA VAL A 247 1.86 2.79 3.99
C VAL A 247 0.59 3.36 4.61
N HIS A 248 0.43 4.66 4.48
CA HIS A 248 -0.76 5.37 4.89
C HIS A 248 -1.56 5.84 3.67
N ASP A 249 -2.87 5.78 3.78
CA ASP A 249 -3.77 6.42 2.84
C ASP A 249 -3.60 7.94 2.90
N GLY A 250 -3.39 8.57 1.78
CA GLY A 250 -3.12 10.01 1.70
C GLY A 250 -4.36 10.89 1.94
N ILE A 251 -5.55 10.30 1.91
CA ILE A 251 -6.82 11.01 2.13
C ILE A 251 -7.21 10.93 3.61
N SER A 252 -7.24 9.72 4.17
CA SER A 252 -7.69 9.46 5.53
C SER A 252 -6.57 9.47 6.58
N GLY A 253 -5.31 9.26 6.16
CA GLY A 253 -4.17 9.04 7.05
C GLY A 253 -4.15 7.66 7.70
N SER A 254 -5.07 6.77 7.35
CA SER A 254 -5.15 5.42 7.91
C SER A 254 -3.99 4.54 7.46
N LEU A 255 -3.49 3.70 8.36
CA LEU A 255 -2.47 2.70 8.02
C LEU A 255 -3.09 1.61 7.14
N MET A 256 -2.57 1.44 5.93
CA MET A 256 -3.07 0.46 4.95
C MET A 256 -2.20 -0.80 4.88
N PHE A 257 -0.90 -0.63 5.09
CA PHE A 257 0.06 -1.71 4.96
C PHE A 257 1.20 -1.51 5.95
N GLN A 258 1.64 -2.59 6.57
CA GLN A 258 2.80 -2.63 7.44
C GLN A 258 3.50 -3.97 7.26
N ASN A 259 4.82 -3.93 7.08
CA ASN A 259 5.63 -5.15 7.07
C ASN A 259 7.06 -4.85 7.52
N THR A 260 7.72 -5.86 8.10
CA THR A 260 9.13 -5.83 8.49
C THR A 260 9.93 -6.71 7.52
N TYR A 261 11.01 -6.14 7.02
CA TYR A 261 11.93 -6.79 6.10
C TYR A 261 13.31 -6.88 6.71
N ALA A 262 13.95 -8.02 6.61
CA ALA A 262 15.26 -8.24 7.16
C ALA A 262 16.18 -8.93 6.16
N THR A 263 17.43 -8.51 6.13
CA THR A 263 18.52 -9.17 5.42
C THR A 263 19.84 -8.95 6.15
N SER A 264 20.85 -9.69 5.76
CA SER A 264 22.22 -9.44 6.21
C SER A 264 23.20 -9.72 5.08
N GLY A 265 24.34 -9.08 5.13
CA GLY A 265 25.40 -9.29 4.15
C GLY A 265 26.78 -9.03 4.73
N ILE A 266 27.80 -9.44 4.03
CA ILE A 266 29.19 -9.30 4.47
C ILE A 266 29.65 -7.87 4.27
N TRP A 267 30.13 -7.23 5.35
CA TRP A 267 30.75 -5.92 5.31
C TRP A 267 32.28 -6.06 5.19
N HIS A 268 32.80 -5.79 4.01
CA HIS A 268 34.23 -6.00 3.70
C HIS A 268 35.14 -4.83 4.12
N TYR A 269 34.55 -3.68 4.43
CA TYR A 269 35.33 -2.45 4.67
C TYR A 269 35.76 -2.33 6.14
N GLY A 270 36.90 -1.68 6.36
CA GLY A 270 37.38 -1.38 7.71
C GLY A 270 36.57 -0.26 8.39
N GLY A 271 36.75 -0.10 9.72
CA GLY A 271 35.99 0.84 10.53
C GLY A 271 36.05 2.30 10.10
N HIS A 272 37.18 2.71 9.50
CA HIS A 272 37.39 4.11 9.05
C HIS A 272 37.00 4.37 7.60
N HIS A 273 36.69 3.32 6.83
CA HIS A 273 36.32 3.46 5.43
C HIS A 273 34.88 4.01 5.30
N LYS A 274 34.69 5.04 4.49
CA LYS A 274 33.41 5.70 4.25
C LYS A 274 32.94 5.43 2.82
N THR A 275 32.06 4.45 2.65
CA THR A 275 31.44 4.18 1.36
C THR A 275 30.30 5.17 1.05
N GLY A 276 29.55 5.59 2.06
CA GLY A 276 28.28 6.31 1.91
C GLY A 276 27.15 5.40 1.41
N PHE A 277 25.91 5.70 1.82
CA PHE A 277 24.73 4.95 1.36
C PHE A 277 24.39 5.30 -0.10
N ALA A 278 23.96 4.30 -0.86
CA ALA A 278 23.53 4.41 -2.26
C ALA A 278 24.62 4.89 -3.24
N THR A 279 25.90 4.79 -2.88
CA THR A 279 27.02 5.02 -3.81
C THR A 279 27.28 3.77 -4.67
N PRO A 280 27.96 3.91 -5.81
CA PRO A 280 28.38 2.76 -6.61
C PRO A 280 29.20 1.75 -5.83
N GLU A 281 30.07 2.22 -4.92
CA GLU A 281 30.89 1.37 -4.07
C GLU A 281 30.02 0.58 -3.07
N PHE A 282 29.03 1.24 -2.43
CA PHE A 282 28.08 0.58 -1.56
C PHE A 282 27.34 -0.55 -2.28
N TRP A 283 26.82 -0.29 -3.48
CA TRP A 283 26.06 -1.29 -4.25
C TRP A 283 26.91 -2.45 -4.77
N LYS A 284 28.22 -2.27 -4.94
CA LYS A 284 29.15 -3.35 -5.31
C LYS A 284 29.51 -4.26 -4.15
N SER A 285 29.31 -3.82 -2.91
CA SER A 285 29.54 -4.66 -1.72
C SER A 285 28.50 -5.78 -1.62
N ASP A 286 28.84 -6.88 -0.97
CA ASP A 286 27.89 -7.97 -0.68
C ASP A 286 26.71 -7.44 0.14
N PHE A 287 26.97 -6.68 1.21
CA PHE A 287 25.92 -6.04 2.01
C PHE A 287 24.99 -5.15 1.17
N GLY A 288 25.55 -4.29 0.32
CA GLY A 288 24.79 -3.42 -0.57
C GLY A 288 23.95 -4.21 -1.56
N GLY A 289 24.47 -5.33 -2.09
CA GLY A 289 23.73 -6.25 -2.96
C GLY A 289 22.52 -6.89 -2.27
N GLN A 290 22.69 -7.33 -1.00
CA GLN A 290 21.60 -7.88 -0.18
C GLN A 290 20.53 -6.81 0.13
N VAL A 291 20.95 -5.58 0.47
CA VAL A 291 20.03 -4.45 0.67
C VAL A 291 19.24 -4.16 -0.60
N LYS A 292 19.90 -4.13 -1.77
CA LYS A 292 19.23 -3.90 -3.06
C LYS A 292 18.16 -4.97 -3.33
N SER A 293 18.48 -6.22 -3.10
CA SER A 293 17.53 -7.34 -3.28
C SER A 293 16.33 -7.19 -2.34
N LEU A 294 16.56 -6.83 -1.07
CA LEU A 294 15.49 -6.58 -0.11
C LEU A 294 14.59 -5.41 -0.55
N LEU A 295 15.16 -4.28 -1.00
CA LEU A 295 14.39 -3.14 -1.48
C LEU A 295 13.56 -3.50 -2.72
N SER A 296 14.08 -4.32 -3.62
CA SER A 296 13.29 -4.85 -4.75
C SER A 296 12.09 -5.67 -4.30
N LYS A 297 12.26 -6.50 -3.26
CA LYS A 297 11.14 -7.24 -2.65
C LYS A 297 10.12 -6.29 -2.03
N VAL A 298 10.56 -5.30 -1.24
CA VAL A 298 9.68 -4.27 -0.66
C VAL A 298 8.83 -3.61 -1.75
N VAL A 299 9.47 -3.17 -2.83
CA VAL A 299 8.78 -2.50 -3.94
C VAL A 299 7.83 -3.45 -4.66
N GLY A 300 8.19 -4.72 -4.82
CA GLY A 300 7.29 -5.75 -5.35
C GLY A 300 6.01 -5.89 -4.52
N ASP A 301 6.15 -5.97 -3.20
CA ASP A 301 5.02 -6.05 -2.27
C ASP A 301 4.17 -4.77 -2.28
N LEU A 302 4.79 -3.58 -2.31
CA LEU A 302 4.08 -2.31 -2.47
C LEU A 302 3.31 -2.25 -3.79
N ASN A 303 3.93 -2.62 -4.91
CA ASN A 303 3.27 -2.62 -6.20
C ASN A 303 2.08 -3.60 -6.25
N SER A 304 2.20 -4.75 -5.61
CA SER A 304 1.11 -5.73 -5.51
C SER A 304 -0.05 -5.22 -4.65
N ASN A 305 0.24 -4.61 -3.50
CA ASN A 305 -0.80 -4.15 -2.57
C ASN A 305 -1.46 -2.84 -3.03
N LEU A 306 -0.68 -1.86 -3.47
CA LEU A 306 -1.19 -0.54 -3.86
C LEU A 306 -1.67 -0.50 -5.30
N GLY A 307 -1.03 -1.26 -6.18
CA GLY A 307 -1.41 -1.34 -7.59
C GLY A 307 -2.84 -1.82 -7.81
N CYS A 308 -3.41 -2.59 -6.86
CA CYS A 308 -4.77 -3.11 -6.91
C CYS A 308 -5.82 -2.17 -6.30
N GLN A 309 -5.41 -1.10 -5.63
CA GLN A 309 -6.35 -0.12 -5.09
C GLN A 309 -7.01 0.67 -6.23
N PRO A 310 -8.23 1.17 -6.05
CA PRO A 310 -8.82 2.10 -7.00
C PRO A 310 -7.97 3.37 -7.07
N TYR A 311 -7.94 3.97 -8.26
CA TYR A 311 -7.36 5.28 -8.39
C TYR A 311 -8.30 6.33 -7.78
N MET A 312 -7.77 7.26 -7.00
CA MET A 312 -8.52 8.35 -6.40
C MET A 312 -7.81 9.69 -6.60
N ALA A 313 -8.60 10.73 -6.87
CA ALA A 313 -8.13 12.11 -6.94
C ALA A 313 -9.10 13.04 -6.23
N LYS A 314 -8.59 14.12 -5.64
CA LYS A 314 -9.41 15.12 -4.93
C LYS A 314 -9.97 16.16 -5.89
N ILE A 315 -11.17 16.65 -5.56
CA ILE A 315 -11.77 17.80 -6.21
C ILE A 315 -11.24 19.04 -5.51
N ILE A 316 -10.45 19.83 -6.23
CA ILE A 316 -9.84 21.06 -5.70
C ILE A 316 -10.64 22.32 -6.03
N ASP A 317 -11.54 22.23 -7.01
CA ASP A 317 -12.39 23.36 -7.42
C ASP A 317 -13.65 22.89 -8.14
N THR A 318 -14.73 23.68 -8.05
CA THR A 318 -16.01 23.41 -8.69
C THR A 318 -16.57 24.70 -9.31
N GLY A 319 -17.16 24.61 -10.51
CA GLY A 319 -17.75 25.79 -11.14
C GLY A 319 -18.59 25.43 -12.36
N GLY A 320 -19.71 26.14 -12.59
CA GLY A 320 -20.61 25.81 -13.68
C GLY A 320 -21.06 24.37 -13.64
N ASN A 321 -20.69 23.58 -14.63
CA ASN A 321 -20.91 22.12 -14.68
C ASN A 321 -19.59 21.33 -14.74
N TYR A 322 -18.52 21.88 -14.21
CA TYR A 322 -17.20 21.19 -14.16
C TYR A 322 -16.66 21.09 -12.74
N ILE A 323 -15.75 20.16 -12.58
CA ILE A 323 -14.91 19.99 -11.42
C ILE A 323 -13.44 19.98 -11.86
N ARG A 324 -12.55 20.46 -10.99
CA ARG A 324 -11.10 20.39 -11.20
C ARG A 324 -10.48 19.43 -10.22
N LEU A 325 -9.61 18.56 -10.73
CA LEU A 325 -8.94 17.50 -9.98
C LEU A 325 -7.50 17.92 -9.68
N ASP A 326 -6.95 17.47 -8.57
CA ASP A 326 -5.57 17.71 -8.12
C ASP A 326 -4.51 16.91 -8.89
N THR A 327 -4.91 16.09 -9.85
CA THR A 327 -4.03 15.27 -10.68
C THR A 327 -4.44 15.32 -12.15
N GLY A 328 -3.49 14.99 -13.05
CA GLY A 328 -3.73 15.09 -14.49
C GLY A 328 -2.91 14.12 -15.32
N GLY A 329 -2.24 14.62 -16.35
CA GLY A 329 -1.49 13.79 -17.32
C GLY A 329 -0.33 12.98 -16.72
N SER A 330 0.26 13.44 -15.61
CA SER A 330 1.38 12.75 -14.95
C SER A 330 1.00 11.34 -14.47
N VAL A 331 -0.28 11.10 -14.15
CA VAL A 331 -0.79 9.79 -13.73
C VAL A 331 -1.43 9.00 -14.89
N GLY A 332 -1.46 9.56 -16.09
CA GLY A 332 -2.00 8.89 -17.29
C GLY A 332 -3.44 9.23 -17.63
N MET A 333 -4.04 10.26 -17.03
CA MET A 333 -5.38 10.73 -17.40
C MET A 333 -5.45 11.23 -18.85
N ARG A 334 -6.58 10.99 -19.51
CA ARG A 334 -6.84 11.38 -20.91
C ARG A 334 -8.20 12.04 -21.05
N PRO A 335 -8.37 12.98 -21.97
CA PRO A 335 -9.70 13.47 -22.34
C PRO A 335 -10.61 12.31 -22.78
N GLY A 336 -11.85 12.32 -22.31
CA GLY A 336 -12.83 11.25 -22.54
C GLY A 336 -12.90 10.19 -21.44
N ASP A 337 -11.94 10.15 -20.49
CA ASP A 337 -12.00 9.21 -19.37
C ASP A 337 -13.18 9.54 -18.45
N GLU A 338 -13.84 8.50 -17.94
CA GLU A 338 -14.96 8.60 -17.00
C GLU A 338 -14.54 8.22 -15.59
N LEU A 339 -14.86 9.04 -14.62
CA LEU A 339 -14.63 8.86 -13.20
C LEU A 339 -15.96 8.92 -12.44
N THR A 340 -16.08 8.19 -11.34
CA THR A 340 -17.24 8.27 -10.46
C THR A 340 -16.94 9.24 -9.31
N VAL A 341 -17.88 10.15 -9.03
CA VAL A 341 -17.72 11.15 -7.96
C VAL A 341 -18.23 10.56 -6.64
N PHE A 342 -17.42 10.68 -5.60
CA PHE A 342 -17.76 10.32 -4.22
C PHE A 342 -17.68 11.56 -3.34
N ARG A 343 -18.69 11.74 -2.51
CA ARG A 343 -18.70 12.80 -1.51
C ARG A 343 -18.02 12.29 -0.25
N THR A 344 -17.18 13.12 0.33
CA THR A 344 -16.48 12.84 1.58
C THR A 344 -17.25 13.41 2.78
N SER A 345 -17.34 12.64 3.85
CA SER A 345 -17.82 13.12 5.15
C SER A 345 -16.92 12.59 6.26
N THR A 346 -16.76 13.36 7.32
CA THR A 346 -16.04 12.92 8.51
C THR A 346 -17.06 12.67 9.62
N PHE A 347 -17.03 11.48 10.20
CA PHE A 347 -17.76 11.20 11.42
C PHE A 347 -16.77 10.83 12.53
N PHE A 348 -17.20 10.98 13.78
CA PHE A 348 -16.36 10.66 14.93
C PHE A 348 -16.87 9.38 15.58
N ASP A 349 -15.96 8.46 15.88
CA ASP A 349 -16.26 7.24 16.63
C ASP A 349 -16.42 7.54 18.13
N LEU A 350 -16.64 6.47 18.93
CA LEU A 350 -16.79 6.59 20.40
C LEU A 350 -15.53 7.12 21.09
N ASP A 351 -14.36 6.94 20.49
CA ASP A 351 -13.06 7.42 20.96
C ASP A 351 -12.73 8.83 20.42
N GLN A 352 -13.72 9.52 19.83
CA GLN A 352 -13.60 10.85 19.22
C GLN A 352 -12.57 10.89 18.06
N GLN A 353 -12.29 9.75 17.44
CA GLN A 353 -11.44 9.70 16.26
C GLN A 353 -12.27 10.04 15.02
N GLY A 354 -11.83 11.04 14.26
CA GLY A 354 -12.47 11.39 13.00
C GLY A 354 -12.22 10.32 11.95
N LEU A 355 -13.27 9.67 11.49
CA LEU A 355 -13.24 8.67 10.43
C LEU A 355 -13.82 9.27 9.15
N MET A 356 -13.17 9.01 8.01
CA MET A 356 -13.65 9.49 6.73
C MET A 356 -14.56 8.43 6.09
N GLN A 357 -15.71 8.86 5.63
CA GLN A 357 -16.67 8.06 4.88
C GLN A 357 -16.82 8.60 3.47
N LEU A 358 -16.85 7.71 2.49
CA LEU A 358 -17.11 8.03 1.09
C LEU A 358 -18.55 7.61 0.74
N HIS A 359 -19.33 8.56 0.23
CA HIS A 359 -20.68 8.34 -0.27
C HIS A 359 -20.68 8.37 -1.79
N ASP A 360 -21.08 7.28 -2.42
CA ASP A 360 -21.24 7.21 -3.87
C ASP A 360 -22.40 8.13 -4.30
N THR A 361 -22.08 9.17 -5.07
CA THR A 361 -23.08 10.09 -5.63
C THR A 361 -23.77 9.52 -6.86
N LYS A 362 -23.28 8.41 -7.43
CA LYS A 362 -23.68 7.83 -8.71
C LYS A 362 -23.54 8.80 -9.89
N VAL A 363 -22.77 9.87 -9.71
CA VAL A 363 -22.49 10.88 -10.71
C VAL A 363 -21.19 10.53 -11.41
N LYS A 364 -21.21 10.54 -12.74
CA LYS A 364 -20.02 10.40 -13.56
C LYS A 364 -19.47 11.76 -13.96
N ALA A 365 -18.15 11.88 -13.91
CA ALA A 365 -17.41 13.03 -14.39
C ALA A 365 -16.57 12.60 -15.59
N THR A 366 -16.74 13.27 -16.74
CA THR A 366 -15.97 12.99 -17.95
C THR A 366 -14.83 13.99 -18.07
N ILE A 367 -13.59 13.50 -18.15
CA ILE A 367 -12.42 14.36 -18.35
C ILE A 367 -12.52 15.09 -19.69
N THR A 368 -12.45 16.42 -19.66
CA THR A 368 -12.49 17.26 -20.87
C THR A 368 -11.15 17.89 -21.20
N GLN A 369 -10.35 18.23 -20.17
CA GLN A 369 -9.04 18.84 -20.34
C GLN A 369 -8.06 18.23 -19.37
N VAL A 370 -6.83 18.02 -19.82
CA VAL A 370 -5.75 17.44 -19.01
C VAL A 370 -4.52 18.33 -19.10
N GLN A 371 -4.04 18.72 -17.94
CA GLN A 371 -2.74 19.37 -17.74
C GLN A 371 -1.81 18.42 -16.99
N PRO A 372 -0.52 18.65 -16.93
CA PRO A 372 0.40 17.73 -16.24
C PRO A 372 0.01 17.46 -14.77
N ARG A 373 -0.43 18.48 -14.04
CA ARG A 373 -0.71 18.41 -12.59
C ARG A 373 -2.18 18.54 -12.19
N PHE A 374 -3.08 18.83 -13.13
CA PHE A 374 -4.52 18.88 -12.86
C PHE A 374 -5.32 18.48 -14.09
N ALA A 375 -6.56 18.08 -13.89
CA ALA A 375 -7.51 17.81 -14.95
C ALA A 375 -8.84 18.53 -14.68
N ILE A 376 -9.59 18.78 -15.75
CA ILE A 376 -10.95 19.32 -15.68
C ILE A 376 -11.89 18.24 -16.19
N ALA A 377 -12.89 17.92 -15.37
CA ALA A 377 -13.94 16.98 -15.73
C ALA A 377 -15.30 17.69 -15.74
N LYS A 378 -16.13 17.32 -16.70
CA LYS A 378 -17.48 17.84 -16.88
C LYS A 378 -18.49 16.88 -16.25
N LEU A 379 -19.48 17.44 -15.59
CA LEU A 379 -20.67 16.75 -15.08
C LEU A 379 -21.88 17.04 -15.99
N ASP A 380 -22.89 16.20 -15.92
CA ASP A 380 -24.18 16.39 -16.63
C ASP A 380 -24.97 17.59 -16.08
N LYS A 381 -24.83 17.89 -14.79
CA LYS A 381 -25.45 19.04 -14.07
C LYS A 381 -24.42 19.74 -13.20
N THR A 382 -24.83 20.86 -12.61
CA THR A 382 -23.98 21.65 -11.71
C THR A 382 -23.58 20.83 -10.46
N PRO A 383 -22.34 20.93 -9.96
CA PRO A 383 -21.87 20.24 -8.76
C PRO A 383 -22.78 20.44 -7.54
N SER A 384 -23.31 21.66 -7.36
CA SER A 384 -24.21 21.99 -6.25
C SER A 384 -25.50 21.17 -6.24
N ARG A 385 -25.99 20.71 -7.41
CA ARG A 385 -27.19 19.88 -7.48
C ARG A 385 -26.99 18.49 -6.89
N TYR A 386 -25.75 18.05 -6.83
CA TYR A 386 -25.34 16.77 -6.25
C TYR A 386 -24.64 16.95 -4.89
N ALA A 387 -24.63 18.16 -4.35
CA ALA A 387 -23.88 18.54 -3.16
C ALA A 387 -22.39 18.19 -3.24
N ILE A 388 -21.82 18.22 -4.46
CA ILE A 388 -20.40 18.00 -4.71
C ILE A 388 -19.65 19.29 -4.37
N GLN A 389 -18.57 19.16 -3.59
CA GLN A 389 -17.78 20.28 -3.09
C GLN A 389 -16.28 19.99 -3.17
N ARG A 390 -15.48 20.98 -2.79
CA ARG A 390 -14.03 20.79 -2.64
C ARG A 390 -13.74 19.75 -1.58
N GLU A 391 -12.65 19.02 -1.72
CA GLU A 391 -12.20 17.88 -0.90
C GLU A 391 -13.03 16.59 -1.11
N ASP A 392 -14.11 16.62 -1.91
CA ASP A 392 -14.69 15.38 -2.43
C ASP A 392 -13.72 14.68 -3.38
N VAL A 393 -13.94 13.40 -3.66
CA VAL A 393 -13.03 12.61 -4.47
C VAL A 393 -13.71 12.04 -5.72
N VAL A 394 -12.91 11.84 -6.76
CA VAL A 394 -13.29 11.00 -7.89
C VAL A 394 -12.53 9.67 -7.83
N VAL A 395 -13.19 8.61 -8.27
CA VAL A 395 -12.67 7.24 -8.23
C VAL A 395 -12.73 6.62 -9.62
N ALA A 396 -11.63 5.96 -10.02
CA ALA A 396 -11.59 5.07 -11.16
C ALA A 396 -11.22 3.65 -10.71
N TRP A 397 -11.92 2.70 -11.25
CA TRP A 397 -11.72 1.28 -10.94
C TRP A 397 -10.97 0.57 -12.05
#